data_be116b817574d311b26d788f9d92f451
#
_entry.id   be116b817574d311b26d788f9d92f451
#
_cell.length_a   1.000
_cell.length_b   1.000
_cell.length_c   1.000
_cell.angle_alpha   90.00
_cell.angle_beta   90.00
_cell.angle_gamma   90.00
#
_symmetry.space_group_name_H-M   'P 1'
#
loop_
_entity.id
_entity.type
_entity.pdbx_description
1 polymer ?
#
loop_
_entity_poly.entity_id
_entity_poly.type
_entity_poly.pdbx_seq_one_letter_code
_entity_poly.pdbx_strand_id
1 'polypeptide(L)'
;AFISLIRETDPSLYNFSLKEKGTAEIIEDIKAYRSEIGIMYINKFNEKMMNRYLKENHLTFVPLYEAKPHVFISSKSQLAKKKSVTLKDLEEYIYLYFDQKDTDPVYFSEEILSTMEHSRKIAVSDRATIFNLLSSLDSYTITTGRISRELNGDDLAILPLEVEEIMRVGYISLENSVLSPLAELYLKKLTEILKSTT
;
A
#
# COMPACT_ATOMS: atom_id res chain seq x y z
N ALA A 1 -4.49 11.41 -5.92
CA ALA A 1 -4.92 11.07 -7.30
C ALA A 1 -6.43 10.97 -7.40
N PHE A 2 -7.11 10.14 -6.62
CA PHE A 2 -8.56 9.90 -6.72
C PHE A 2 -9.39 11.18 -6.47
N ILE A 3 -9.07 11.95 -5.43
CA ILE A 3 -9.72 13.24 -5.17
C ILE A 3 -9.53 14.23 -6.34
N SER A 4 -8.32 14.26 -6.93
CA SER A 4 -8.05 15.12 -8.09
C SER A 4 -8.84 14.67 -9.32
N LEU A 5 -9.00 13.36 -9.52
CA LEU A 5 -9.86 12.81 -10.57
C LEU A 5 -11.30 13.29 -10.42
N ILE A 6 -11.91 13.12 -9.23
CA ILE A 6 -13.29 13.53 -8.96
C ILE A 6 -13.50 15.03 -9.17
N ARG A 7 -12.52 15.86 -8.77
CA ARG A 7 -12.63 17.32 -8.94
C ARG A 7 -12.59 17.77 -10.41
N GLU A 8 -12.01 16.99 -11.30
CA GLU A 8 -11.89 17.32 -12.73
C GLU A 8 -12.95 16.62 -13.60
N THR A 9 -13.74 15.75 -13.02
CA THR A 9 -14.83 15.05 -13.70
C THR A 9 -16.18 15.51 -13.18
N ASP A 10 -17.20 15.44 -14.02
CA ASP A 10 -18.57 15.70 -13.58
C ASP A 10 -19.10 14.45 -12.84
N PRO A 11 -19.29 14.52 -11.51
CA PRO A 11 -19.74 13.36 -10.74
C PRO A 11 -21.17 12.91 -11.08
N SER A 12 -21.94 13.73 -11.79
CA SER A 12 -23.28 13.34 -12.26
C SER A 12 -23.24 12.34 -13.43
N LEU A 13 -22.11 12.26 -14.14
CA LEU A 13 -21.94 11.41 -15.31
C LEU A 13 -21.30 10.06 -14.98
N TYR A 14 -20.73 9.89 -13.79
CA TYR A 14 -19.93 8.73 -13.43
C TYR A 14 -20.24 8.20 -12.03
N ASN A 15 -20.17 6.87 -11.91
CA ASN A 15 -20.25 6.17 -10.64
C ASN A 15 -18.85 5.69 -10.24
N PHE A 16 -18.24 6.36 -9.26
CA PHE A 16 -16.90 6.00 -8.79
C PHE A 16 -16.97 5.02 -7.62
N SER A 17 -16.08 4.03 -7.63
CA SER A 17 -15.88 3.12 -6.50
C SER A 17 -14.39 3.01 -6.21
N LEU A 18 -13.98 3.33 -4.99
CA LEU A 18 -12.65 3.10 -4.45
C LEU A 18 -12.76 2.07 -3.33
N LYS A 19 -12.02 0.98 -3.44
CA LYS A 19 -12.04 -0.12 -2.47
C LYS A 19 -10.64 -0.38 -1.96
N GLU A 20 -10.48 -0.48 -0.64
CA GLU A 20 -9.28 -1.01 -0.01
C GLU A 20 -9.52 -2.50 0.31
N LYS A 21 -8.68 -3.35 -0.24
CA LYS A 21 -8.81 -4.82 -0.15
C LYS A 21 -7.44 -5.48 -0.15
N GLY A 22 -7.38 -6.70 0.35
CA GLY A 22 -6.20 -7.55 0.23
C GLY A 22 -5.84 -7.90 -1.22
N THR A 23 -4.58 -8.18 -1.47
CA THR A 23 -4.03 -8.44 -2.82
C THR A 23 -4.82 -9.52 -3.58
N ALA A 24 -5.20 -10.63 -2.92
CA ALA A 24 -6.01 -11.67 -3.53
C ALA A 24 -7.38 -11.16 -3.98
N GLU A 25 -8.04 -10.35 -3.16
CA GLU A 25 -9.35 -9.76 -3.48
C GLU A 25 -9.27 -8.72 -4.59
N ILE A 26 -8.17 -7.94 -4.65
CA ILE A 26 -7.91 -7.00 -5.76
C ILE A 26 -7.82 -7.78 -7.08
N ILE A 27 -7.05 -8.86 -7.12
CA ILE A 27 -6.89 -9.70 -8.30
C ILE A 27 -8.25 -10.28 -8.74
N GLU A 28 -9.03 -10.83 -7.81
CA GLU A 28 -10.36 -11.36 -8.12
C GLU A 28 -11.35 -10.29 -8.58
N ASP A 29 -11.26 -9.06 -8.07
CA ASP A 29 -12.11 -7.95 -8.54
C ASP A 29 -11.78 -7.58 -10.00
N ILE A 30 -10.50 -7.57 -10.39
CA ILE A 30 -10.09 -7.32 -11.78
C ILE A 30 -10.57 -8.46 -12.70
N LYS A 31 -10.32 -9.71 -12.33
CA LYS A 31 -10.76 -10.89 -13.10
C LYS A 31 -12.27 -10.92 -13.33
N ALA A 32 -13.03 -10.52 -12.33
CA ALA A 32 -14.49 -10.50 -12.38
C ALA A 32 -15.07 -9.19 -12.94
N TYR A 33 -14.23 -8.31 -13.51
CA TYR A 33 -14.65 -7.00 -14.05
C TYR A 33 -15.36 -6.09 -13.03
N ARG A 34 -15.13 -6.29 -11.72
CA ARG A 34 -15.65 -5.44 -10.65
C ARG A 34 -14.77 -4.21 -10.40
N SER A 35 -13.53 -4.27 -10.84
CA SER A 35 -12.59 -3.15 -10.87
C SER A 35 -11.83 -3.19 -12.20
N GLU A 36 -11.47 -2.04 -12.72
CA GLU A 36 -10.73 -1.92 -13.98
C GLU A 36 -9.22 -1.98 -13.76
N ILE A 37 -8.77 -1.37 -12.66
CA ILE A 37 -7.39 -1.37 -12.22
C ILE A 37 -7.29 -1.68 -10.73
N GLY A 38 -6.19 -2.30 -10.34
CA GLY A 38 -5.83 -2.53 -8.93
C GLY A 38 -4.43 -2.02 -8.65
N ILE A 39 -4.26 -1.25 -7.58
CA ILE A 39 -2.94 -0.79 -7.16
C ILE A 39 -2.39 -1.77 -6.13
N MET A 40 -1.18 -2.25 -6.36
CA MET A 40 -0.49 -3.16 -5.46
C MET A 40 1.02 -2.96 -5.55
N TYR A 41 1.78 -3.65 -4.73
CA TYR A 41 3.23 -3.70 -4.88
C TYR A 41 3.74 -5.13 -4.99
N ILE A 42 4.91 -5.26 -5.60
CA ILE A 42 5.68 -6.49 -5.70
C ILE A 42 7.07 -6.21 -5.10
N ASN A 43 7.59 -7.15 -4.34
CA ASN A 43 8.94 -7.10 -3.79
C ASN A 43 9.75 -8.34 -4.22
N LYS A 44 11.03 -8.38 -3.87
CA LYS A 44 11.92 -9.49 -4.23
C LYS A 44 11.42 -10.85 -3.72
N PHE A 45 10.76 -10.88 -2.57
CA PHE A 45 10.25 -12.12 -1.97
C PHE A 45 9.12 -12.74 -2.79
N ASN A 46 8.15 -11.93 -3.22
CA ASN A 46 6.94 -12.42 -3.89
C ASN A 46 6.97 -12.31 -5.42
N GLU A 47 7.95 -11.62 -6.01
CA GLU A 47 8.01 -11.30 -7.44
C GLU A 47 7.79 -12.50 -8.36
N LYS A 48 8.52 -13.58 -8.13
CA LYS A 48 8.47 -14.76 -9.00
C LYS A 48 7.07 -15.40 -8.99
N MET A 49 6.50 -15.54 -7.81
CA MET A 49 5.19 -16.17 -7.63
C MET A 49 4.07 -15.26 -8.14
N MET A 50 4.16 -13.95 -7.83
CA MET A 50 3.19 -12.96 -8.28
C MET A 50 3.16 -12.85 -9.80
N ASN A 51 4.32 -12.72 -10.45
CA ASN A 51 4.40 -12.65 -11.91
C ASN A 51 3.82 -13.90 -12.58
N ARG A 52 4.08 -15.08 -12.02
CA ARG A 52 3.49 -16.32 -12.51
C ARG A 52 1.98 -16.32 -12.33
N TYR A 53 1.50 -16.00 -11.14
CA TYR A 53 0.07 -15.99 -10.82
C TYR A 53 -0.71 -14.99 -11.68
N LEU A 54 -0.18 -13.78 -11.85
CA LEU A 54 -0.79 -12.76 -12.71
C LEU A 54 -0.88 -13.25 -14.16
N LYS A 55 0.20 -13.83 -14.69
CA LYS A 55 0.22 -14.38 -16.06
C LYS A 55 -0.79 -15.52 -16.24
N GLU A 56 -0.87 -16.46 -15.31
CA GLU A 56 -1.84 -17.57 -15.34
C GLU A 56 -3.30 -17.08 -15.28
N ASN A 57 -3.52 -15.87 -14.76
CA ASN A 57 -4.84 -15.24 -14.69
C ASN A 57 -5.06 -14.12 -15.74
N HIS A 58 -4.21 -14.06 -16.77
CA HIS A 58 -4.30 -13.06 -17.84
C HIS A 58 -4.30 -11.61 -17.33
N LEU A 59 -3.46 -11.34 -16.32
CA LEU A 59 -3.27 -10.02 -15.75
C LEU A 59 -1.87 -9.50 -16.04
N THR A 60 -1.75 -8.21 -16.26
CA THR A 60 -0.48 -7.51 -16.44
C THR A 60 -0.22 -6.58 -15.27
N PHE A 61 1.01 -6.63 -14.73
CA PHE A 61 1.50 -5.67 -13.76
C PHE A 61 2.35 -4.61 -14.46
N VAL A 62 1.99 -3.34 -14.26
CA VAL A 62 2.72 -2.19 -14.79
C VAL A 62 3.32 -1.41 -13.62
N PRO A 63 4.65 -1.37 -13.49
CA PRO A 63 5.30 -0.63 -12.39
C PRO A 63 5.12 0.88 -12.57
N LEU A 64 4.87 1.60 -11.48
CA LEU A 64 4.74 3.05 -11.42
C LEU A 64 5.95 3.71 -10.75
N TYR A 65 6.41 3.14 -9.61
CA TYR A 65 7.58 3.63 -8.89
C TYR A 65 8.13 2.58 -7.93
N GLU A 66 9.37 2.83 -7.48
CA GLU A 66 10.00 2.06 -6.42
C GLU A 66 10.02 2.87 -5.12
N ALA A 67 9.76 2.20 -4.02
CA ALA A 67 9.80 2.77 -2.69
C ALA A 67 10.68 1.93 -1.77
N LYS A 68 11.45 2.60 -0.91
CA LYS A 68 12.08 1.95 0.25
C LYS A 68 11.06 1.88 1.38
N PRO A 69 11.12 0.84 2.22
CA PRO A 69 10.27 0.74 3.39
C PRO A 69 10.48 1.90 4.35
N HIS A 70 9.39 2.40 4.88
CA HIS A 70 9.34 3.40 5.94
C HIS A 70 8.44 2.89 7.06
N VAL A 71 8.64 3.44 8.24
CA VAL A 71 7.82 3.17 9.40
C VAL A 71 6.95 4.37 9.68
N PHE A 72 5.65 4.12 9.88
CA PHE A 72 4.74 5.10 10.47
C PHE A 72 4.64 4.84 11.96
N ILE A 73 4.82 5.88 12.75
CA ILE A 73 4.72 5.87 14.22
C ILE A 73 4.06 7.16 14.69
N SER A 74 3.66 7.21 15.96
CA SER A 74 3.24 8.47 16.58
C SER A 74 4.35 9.52 16.52
N SER A 75 4.01 10.77 16.19
CA SER A 75 4.95 11.90 16.27
C SER A 75 5.44 12.16 17.71
N LYS A 76 4.71 11.66 18.71
CA LYS A 76 5.08 11.73 20.14
C LYS A 76 6.07 10.65 20.58
N SER A 77 6.29 9.63 19.73
CA SER A 77 7.23 8.54 20.03
C SER A 77 8.67 9.06 20.15
N GLN A 78 9.47 8.42 21.02
CA GLN A 78 10.90 8.71 21.12
C GLN A 78 11.63 8.40 19.81
N LEU A 79 11.16 7.41 19.04
CA LEU A 79 11.73 7.08 17.73
C LEU A 79 11.53 8.19 16.71
N ALA A 80 10.49 9.03 16.83
CA ALA A 80 10.24 10.15 15.92
C ALA A 80 11.37 11.18 15.88
N LYS A 81 12.26 11.18 16.88
CA LYS A 81 13.45 12.04 16.95
C LYS A 81 14.63 11.50 16.13
N LYS A 82 14.57 10.25 15.67
CA LYS A 82 15.62 9.63 14.87
C LYS A 82 15.50 10.06 13.39
N LYS A 83 16.59 9.93 12.64
CA LYS A 83 16.60 10.13 11.19
C LYS A 83 16.14 8.90 10.41
N SER A 84 16.35 7.72 10.99
CA SER A 84 15.98 6.41 10.47
C SER A 84 15.83 5.43 11.64
N VAL A 85 15.22 4.30 11.42
CA VAL A 85 15.04 3.23 12.41
C VAL A 85 15.52 1.90 11.84
N THR A 86 16.07 1.07 12.72
CA THR A 86 16.42 -0.32 12.44
C THR A 86 15.33 -1.25 12.97
N LEU A 87 15.34 -2.51 12.53
CA LEU A 87 14.42 -3.53 13.07
C LEU A 87 14.59 -3.71 14.58
N LYS A 88 15.83 -3.58 15.08
CA LYS A 88 16.12 -3.64 16.51
C LYS A 88 15.46 -2.52 17.33
N ASP A 89 15.36 -1.32 16.76
CA ASP A 89 14.67 -0.20 17.41
C ASP A 89 13.17 -0.45 17.60
N LEU A 90 12.60 -1.37 16.80
CA LEU A 90 11.16 -1.68 16.75
C LEU A 90 10.76 -2.87 17.63
N GLU A 91 11.71 -3.62 18.20
CA GLU A 91 11.43 -4.85 18.96
C GLU A 91 10.47 -4.66 20.15
N GLU A 92 10.53 -3.50 20.81
CA GLU A 92 9.67 -3.17 21.96
C GLU A 92 8.31 -2.57 21.56
N TYR A 93 8.14 -2.23 20.27
CA TYR A 93 6.93 -1.61 19.74
C TYR A 93 5.95 -2.67 19.21
N ILE A 94 4.65 -2.36 19.25
CA ILE A 94 3.61 -3.23 18.69
C ILE A 94 3.56 -3.06 17.17
N TYR A 95 3.73 -4.14 16.44
CA TYR A 95 3.57 -4.15 14.99
C TYR A 95 2.09 -4.20 14.62
N LEU A 96 1.62 -3.19 13.89
CA LEU A 96 0.28 -3.12 13.33
C LEU A 96 0.33 -3.56 11.87
N TYR A 97 -0.46 -4.55 11.50
CA TYR A 97 -0.51 -5.08 10.15
C TYR A 97 -1.96 -5.31 9.70
N PHE A 98 -2.16 -5.33 8.38
CA PHE A 98 -3.47 -5.64 7.84
C PHE A 98 -3.79 -7.12 8.00
N ASP A 99 -5.01 -7.37 8.51
CA ASP A 99 -5.54 -8.74 8.65
C ASP A 99 -5.67 -9.36 7.25
N GLN A 100 -4.98 -10.47 7.07
CA GLN A 100 -5.05 -11.28 5.87
C GLN A 100 -5.82 -12.55 6.20
N LYS A 101 -6.65 -13.00 5.26
CA LYS A 101 -7.35 -14.27 5.47
C LYS A 101 -6.32 -15.39 5.63
N ASP A 102 -6.49 -16.24 6.63
CA ASP A 102 -5.62 -17.39 6.89
C ASP A 102 -5.49 -18.34 5.68
N THR A 103 -6.42 -18.23 4.73
CA THR A 103 -6.43 -19.01 3.49
C THR A 103 -5.60 -18.41 2.37
N ASP A 104 -5.14 -17.15 2.51
CA ASP A 104 -4.38 -16.49 1.46
C ASP A 104 -2.91 -16.95 1.50
N PRO A 105 -2.34 -17.33 0.35
CA PRO A 105 -0.93 -17.68 0.30
C PRO A 105 -0.02 -16.54 0.79
N VAL A 106 1.05 -16.87 1.48
CA VAL A 106 2.01 -15.89 2.06
C VAL A 106 2.58 -14.91 1.02
N TYR A 107 2.66 -15.29 -0.24
CA TYR A 107 3.14 -14.38 -1.30
C TYR A 107 2.11 -13.30 -1.70
N PHE A 108 0.87 -13.38 -1.24
CA PHE A 108 -0.11 -12.28 -1.33
C PHE A 108 0.01 -11.30 -0.18
N SER A 109 0.89 -11.57 0.78
CA SER A 109 1.07 -10.70 1.93
C SER A 109 1.36 -9.27 1.49
N GLU A 110 0.56 -8.34 1.97
CA GLU A 110 0.76 -6.90 1.80
C GLU A 110 1.83 -6.36 2.74
N GLU A 111 2.38 -7.22 3.59
CA GLU A 111 3.36 -6.84 4.58
C GLU A 111 4.77 -7.11 4.08
N ILE A 112 5.56 -6.07 3.99
CA ILE A 112 7.01 -6.21 3.83
C ILE A 112 7.54 -6.89 5.09
N LEU A 113 8.48 -7.81 4.88
CA LEU A 113 9.04 -8.59 5.97
C LEU A 113 8.01 -9.48 6.69
N SER A 114 6.94 -9.89 5.97
CA SER A 114 5.89 -10.79 6.48
C SER A 114 6.42 -12.12 7.04
N THR A 115 7.63 -12.51 6.68
CA THR A 115 8.32 -13.69 7.20
C THR A 115 9.03 -13.46 8.54
N MET A 116 9.09 -12.21 9.02
CA MET A 116 9.68 -11.92 10.32
C MET A 116 8.70 -12.21 11.44
N GLU A 117 9.20 -12.84 12.48
CA GLU A 117 8.45 -13.01 13.72
C GLU A 117 8.42 -11.70 14.52
N HIS A 118 7.24 -11.24 14.85
CA HIS A 118 7.02 -10.11 15.73
C HIS A 118 6.44 -10.63 17.06
N SER A 119 7.13 -10.36 18.16
CA SER A 119 6.68 -10.77 19.51
C SER A 119 5.38 -10.07 19.94
N ARG A 120 5.15 -8.86 19.43
CA ARG A 120 3.97 -8.03 19.72
C ARG A 120 3.37 -7.58 18.40
N LYS A 121 2.17 -8.07 18.07
CA LYS A 121 1.49 -7.71 16.83
C LYS A 121 -0.03 -7.62 17.01
N ILE A 122 -0.65 -6.73 16.26
CA ILE A 122 -2.11 -6.56 16.20
C ILE A 122 -2.52 -6.55 14.72
N ALA A 123 -3.44 -7.46 14.37
CA ALA A 123 -4.08 -7.46 13.06
C ALA A 123 -5.20 -6.41 13.03
N VAL A 124 -5.31 -5.66 11.95
CA VAL A 124 -6.30 -4.59 11.76
C VAL A 124 -6.92 -4.73 10.38
N SER A 125 -8.22 -4.51 10.28
CA SER A 125 -8.97 -4.67 9.03
C SER A 125 -9.11 -3.39 8.20
N ASP A 126 -8.78 -2.23 8.77
CA ASP A 126 -8.94 -0.94 8.10
C ASP A 126 -7.87 0.09 8.50
N ARG A 127 -7.66 1.05 7.61
CA ARG A 127 -6.63 2.09 7.76
C ARG A 127 -6.93 3.06 8.90
N ALA A 128 -8.17 3.42 9.14
CA ALA A 128 -8.54 4.39 10.18
C ALA A 128 -8.21 3.82 11.57
N THR A 129 -8.46 2.53 11.77
CA THR A 129 -8.07 1.83 13.01
C THR A 129 -6.55 1.82 13.19
N ILE A 130 -5.75 1.59 12.13
CA ILE A 130 -4.28 1.69 12.22
C ILE A 130 -3.87 3.08 12.72
N PHE A 131 -4.40 4.16 12.14
CA PHE A 131 -4.05 5.52 12.55
C PHE A 131 -4.45 5.83 14.00
N ASN A 132 -5.61 5.36 14.45
CA ASN A 132 -6.04 5.51 15.84
C ASN A 132 -5.11 4.79 16.80
N LEU A 133 -4.68 3.57 16.47
CA LEU A 133 -3.75 2.78 17.29
C LEU A 133 -2.36 3.42 17.30
N LEU A 134 -1.83 3.87 16.14
CA LEU A 134 -0.55 4.57 16.05
C LEU A 134 -0.51 5.82 16.92
N SER A 135 -1.62 6.56 16.99
CA SER A 135 -1.71 7.79 17.80
C SER A 135 -1.82 7.52 19.30
N SER A 136 -2.21 6.29 19.70
CA SER A 136 -2.58 5.96 21.08
C SER A 136 -1.66 4.95 21.75
N LEU A 137 -0.89 4.20 20.99
CA LEU A 137 -0.01 3.13 21.50
C LEU A 137 1.43 3.33 21.01
N ASP A 138 2.38 2.74 21.73
CA ASP A 138 3.75 2.56 21.25
C ASP A 138 3.76 1.46 20.18
N SER A 139 3.37 1.85 18.97
CA SER A 139 3.15 0.94 17.87
C SER A 139 3.69 1.51 16.55
N TYR A 140 3.83 0.67 15.56
CA TYR A 140 4.29 1.05 14.22
C TYR A 140 3.63 0.18 13.13
N THR A 141 3.63 0.70 11.91
CA THR A 141 3.35 -0.08 10.70
C THR A 141 4.39 0.22 9.62
N ILE A 142 4.65 -0.74 8.73
CA ILE A 142 5.60 -0.60 7.63
C ILE A 142 4.85 -0.21 6.35
N THR A 143 5.38 0.75 5.60
CA THR A 143 4.70 1.35 4.46
C THR A 143 5.69 1.87 3.41
N THR A 144 5.18 2.35 2.28
CA THR A 144 5.99 3.00 1.23
C THR A 144 6.54 4.38 1.62
N GLY A 145 6.19 4.89 2.80
CA GLY A 145 6.61 6.23 3.26
C GLY A 145 5.84 7.39 2.63
N ARG A 146 4.87 7.11 1.76
CA ARG A 146 4.07 8.16 1.11
C ARG A 146 2.75 8.37 1.83
N ILE A 147 2.62 9.56 2.41
CA ILE A 147 1.38 9.99 3.08
C ILE A 147 1.10 11.45 2.71
N SER A 148 -0.17 11.78 2.55
CA SER A 148 -0.58 13.19 2.41
C SER A 148 -0.72 13.79 3.81
N ARG A 149 0.13 14.76 4.15
CA ARG A 149 0.01 15.51 5.41
C ARG A 149 -1.31 16.26 5.51
N GLU A 150 -1.81 16.76 4.39
CA GLU A 150 -3.11 17.44 4.34
C GLU A 150 -4.28 16.56 4.78
N LEU A 151 -4.17 15.23 4.56
CA LEU A 151 -5.24 14.29 4.89
C LEU A 151 -5.06 13.59 6.24
N ASN A 152 -3.82 13.53 6.75
CA ASN A 152 -3.51 12.72 7.93
C ASN A 152 -2.98 13.53 9.12
N GLY A 153 -2.84 14.86 8.97
CA GLY A 153 -2.34 15.73 10.03
C GLY A 153 -0.86 15.50 10.40
N ASP A 154 -0.46 16.07 11.52
CA ASP A 154 0.92 16.02 12.03
C ASP A 154 1.12 15.01 13.18
N ASP A 155 0.12 14.17 13.45
CA ASP A 155 0.17 13.21 14.56
C ASP A 155 1.07 12.00 14.27
N LEU A 156 1.48 11.82 13.01
CA LEU A 156 2.33 10.71 12.58
C LEU A 156 3.71 11.20 12.12
N ALA A 157 4.73 10.47 12.50
CA ALA A 157 6.08 10.57 11.96
C ALA A 157 6.35 9.44 10.96
N ILE A 158 7.10 9.78 9.91
CA ILE A 158 7.52 8.85 8.86
C ILE A 158 9.03 8.75 8.94
N LEU A 159 9.54 7.55 9.16
CA LEU A 159 10.98 7.30 9.29
C LEU A 159 11.42 6.24 8.28
N PRO A 160 12.54 6.44 7.57
CA PRO A 160 13.15 5.38 6.78
C PRO A 160 13.46 4.16 7.64
N LEU A 161 13.10 2.97 7.17
CA LEU A 161 13.50 1.70 7.77
C LEU A 161 14.81 1.22 7.10
N GLU A 162 15.82 0.94 7.91
CA GLU A 162 17.13 0.50 7.44
C GLU A 162 17.11 -0.99 7.05
N VAL A 163 16.57 -1.28 5.88
CA VAL A 163 16.54 -2.60 5.25
C VAL A 163 16.84 -2.49 3.75
N GLU A 164 17.32 -3.56 3.14
CA GLU A 164 17.65 -3.59 1.70
C GLU A 164 16.44 -3.90 0.80
N GLU A 165 15.24 -3.96 1.37
CA GLU A 165 14.02 -4.26 0.64
C GLU A 165 13.57 -3.08 -0.23
N ILE A 166 13.03 -3.42 -1.41
CA ILE A 166 12.44 -2.45 -2.35
C ILE A 166 11.03 -2.93 -2.69
N MET A 167 10.08 -1.99 -2.61
CA MET A 167 8.70 -2.18 -3.03
C MET A 167 8.52 -1.58 -4.42
N ARG A 168 8.26 -2.40 -5.41
CA ARG A 168 7.81 -1.91 -6.72
C ARG A 168 6.30 -1.76 -6.72
N VAL A 169 5.84 -0.53 -6.56
CA VAL A 169 4.42 -0.19 -6.59
C VAL A 169 3.99 0.00 -8.04
N GLY A 170 2.86 -0.60 -8.40
CA GLY A 170 2.32 -0.54 -9.74
C GLY A 170 0.82 -0.79 -9.75
N TYR A 171 0.28 -0.91 -10.93
CA TYR A 171 -1.10 -1.33 -11.11
C TYR A 171 -1.19 -2.63 -11.88
N ILE A 172 -2.27 -3.36 -11.64
CA ILE A 172 -2.69 -4.51 -12.44
C ILE A 172 -3.96 -4.19 -13.21
N SER A 173 -4.06 -4.77 -14.39
CA SER A 173 -5.24 -4.76 -15.25
C SER A 173 -5.33 -6.07 -16.04
N LEU A 174 -6.46 -6.33 -16.70
CA LEU A 174 -6.56 -7.45 -17.63
C LEU A 174 -5.59 -7.27 -18.79
N GLU A 175 -4.92 -8.36 -19.16
CA GLU A 175 -4.04 -8.40 -20.33
C GLU A 175 -4.82 -8.04 -21.60
N ASN A 176 -4.22 -7.22 -22.46
CA ASN A 176 -4.81 -6.74 -23.69
C ASN A 176 -6.13 -5.92 -23.54
N SER A 177 -6.50 -5.51 -22.32
CA SER A 177 -7.64 -4.60 -22.14
C SER A 177 -7.24 -3.17 -22.49
N VAL A 178 -8.18 -2.45 -23.10
CA VAL A 178 -8.05 -1.00 -23.28
C VAL A 178 -8.64 -0.35 -22.03
N LEU A 179 -7.83 0.46 -21.34
CA LEU A 179 -8.29 1.19 -20.18
C LEU A 179 -9.29 2.28 -20.59
N SER A 180 -10.28 2.52 -19.75
CA SER A 180 -11.20 3.63 -19.95
C SER A 180 -10.47 4.99 -19.83
N PRO A 181 -10.99 6.05 -20.46
CA PRO A 181 -10.43 7.39 -20.31
C PRO A 181 -10.31 7.84 -18.83
N LEU A 182 -11.19 7.37 -17.95
CA LEU A 182 -11.14 7.66 -16.52
C LEU A 182 -10.01 6.93 -15.81
N ALA A 183 -9.77 5.66 -16.15
CA ALA A 183 -8.63 4.90 -15.60
C ALA A 183 -7.31 5.51 -16.06
N GLU A 184 -7.18 5.87 -17.33
CA GLU A 184 -6.00 6.57 -17.86
C GLU A 184 -5.76 7.90 -17.18
N LEU A 185 -6.81 8.72 -16.98
CA LEU A 185 -6.72 9.98 -16.28
C LEU A 185 -6.30 9.79 -14.81
N TYR A 186 -6.86 8.77 -14.14
CA TYR A 186 -6.44 8.42 -12.79
C TYR A 186 -4.96 8.06 -12.68
N LEU A 187 -4.48 7.19 -13.57
CA LEU A 187 -3.07 6.77 -13.61
C LEU A 187 -2.13 7.94 -13.93
N LYS A 188 -2.55 8.84 -14.83
CA LYS A 188 -1.81 10.08 -15.12
C LYS A 188 -1.67 10.93 -13.86
N LYS A 189 -2.77 11.21 -13.15
CA LYS A 189 -2.74 11.98 -11.91
C LYS A 189 -1.94 11.31 -10.81
N LEU A 190 -2.05 10.00 -10.69
CA LEU A 190 -1.23 9.23 -9.75
C LEU A 190 0.25 9.41 -10.05
N THR A 191 0.65 9.29 -11.31
CA THR A 191 2.04 9.47 -11.75
C THR A 191 2.55 10.90 -11.49
N GLU A 192 1.72 11.92 -11.72
CA GLU A 192 2.06 13.33 -11.46
C GLU A 192 2.34 13.55 -9.96
N ILE A 193 1.48 13.06 -9.08
CA ILE A 193 1.66 13.13 -7.62
C ILE A 193 2.94 12.39 -7.19
N LEU A 194 3.20 11.22 -7.77
CA LEU A 194 4.38 10.43 -7.46
C LEU A 194 5.69 11.15 -7.83
N LYS A 195 5.68 11.95 -8.90
CA LYS A 195 6.83 12.77 -9.33
C LYS A 195 7.01 14.04 -8.50
N SER A 196 5.92 14.65 -8.02
CA SER A 196 5.98 15.91 -7.26
C SER A 196 6.44 15.74 -5.81
N THR A 197 6.46 14.51 -5.30
CA THR A 197 6.80 14.21 -3.90
C THR A 197 8.25 13.68 -3.75
N THR A 198 9.06 13.82 -4.80
CA THR A 198 10.51 13.56 -4.80
C THR A 198 11.23 14.86 -4.58
#